data_3198880d1cb95afff158af0237ef3674
#
_entry.id   3198880d1cb95afff158af0237ef3674
#
_cell.length_a   1.000
_cell.length_b   1.000
_cell.length_c   1.000
_cell.angle_alpha   90.00
_cell.angle_beta   90.00
_cell.angle_gamma   90.00
#
_symmetry.space_group_name_H-M   'P 1'
#
loop_
_entity.id
_entity.type
_entity.pdbx_description
1 polymer ?
#
loop_
_entity_poly.entity_id
_entity_poly.type
_entity_poly.pdbx_seq_one_letter_code
_entity_poly.pdbx_strand_id
1 'polypeptide(L)'
;TVYGDGNAYVCDDVFPSNHWSHSDNVTVYDYDPAKSKELLEEAGYTMNDATGYYEKDGKTLHLTYDMSTSTDGKAVAALIQQQWKAIGVEMEIIEQDFATLAYTKLLPGEATEETTGDSFQCYTLGFGVEADPNEYNEYFSTSTGAGSWNFIHYSNPEVDQLFKDQLLLTDPDERAECFHKIADLISKDLPWIPLYNKAGIAGVSDKVQNFVCDYRGITFQIEKWNIAE
;
A
#
# COMPACT_ATOMS: atom_id res chain seq x y z
N THR A 1 -7.46 -14.08 -11.53
CA THR A 1 -7.91 -13.09 -10.54
C THR A 1 -8.07 -13.72 -9.18
N VAL A 2 -7.45 -13.12 -8.15
CA VAL A 2 -7.53 -13.61 -6.75
C VAL A 2 -8.92 -13.34 -6.18
N TYR A 3 -9.49 -12.20 -6.52
CA TYR A 3 -10.84 -11.78 -6.10
C TYR A 3 -11.82 -11.89 -7.27
N GLY A 4 -13.06 -12.27 -6.96
CA GLY A 4 -14.15 -12.23 -7.94
C GLY A 4 -14.55 -10.78 -8.27
N ASP A 5 -15.30 -10.60 -9.35
CA ASP A 5 -15.77 -9.29 -9.80
C ASP A 5 -16.54 -8.56 -8.67
N GLY A 6 -16.20 -7.31 -8.45
CA GLY A 6 -16.80 -6.45 -7.43
C GLY A 6 -16.30 -6.67 -6.00
N ASN A 7 -15.40 -7.63 -5.75
CA ASN A 7 -14.86 -7.88 -4.40
C ASN A 7 -13.54 -7.14 -4.13
N ALA A 8 -12.89 -6.63 -5.15
CA ALA A 8 -11.74 -5.75 -5.05
C ALA A 8 -11.61 -4.88 -6.30
N TYR A 9 -10.97 -3.75 -6.13
CA TYR A 9 -10.71 -2.77 -7.19
C TYR A 9 -9.21 -2.51 -7.27
N VAL A 10 -8.68 -2.34 -8.49
CA VAL A 10 -7.29 -1.92 -8.70
C VAL A 10 -7.11 -0.55 -8.06
N CYS A 11 -5.96 -0.33 -7.47
CA CYS A 11 -5.63 0.90 -6.78
C CYS A 11 -4.38 1.51 -7.42
N ASP A 12 -4.48 2.73 -7.91
CA ASP A 12 -3.38 3.48 -8.51
C ASP A 12 -2.87 4.60 -7.57
N ASP A 13 -3.67 4.94 -6.56
CA ASP A 13 -3.40 5.96 -5.56
C ASP A 13 -3.34 5.33 -4.17
N VAL A 14 -2.62 5.96 -3.26
CA VAL A 14 -2.63 5.61 -1.83
C VAL A 14 -3.98 5.90 -1.18
N PHE A 15 -4.77 6.79 -1.75
CA PHE A 15 -6.16 7.07 -1.34
C PHE A 15 -7.14 6.31 -2.22
N PRO A 16 -8.16 5.64 -1.63
CA PRO A 16 -9.16 4.91 -2.40
C PRO A 16 -9.95 5.81 -3.36
N SER A 17 -10.34 5.27 -4.51
CA SER A 17 -11.05 6.01 -5.56
C SER A 17 -12.41 6.60 -5.16
N ASN A 18 -13.01 6.16 -4.07
CA ASN A 18 -14.24 6.71 -3.50
C ASN A 18 -14.00 7.69 -2.35
N HIS A 19 -12.74 8.03 -2.06
CA HIS A 19 -12.38 8.97 -1.01
C HIS A 19 -12.18 10.38 -1.59
N TRP A 20 -12.53 11.42 -0.85
CA TRP A 20 -12.44 12.81 -1.30
C TRP A 20 -11.00 13.31 -1.55
N SER A 21 -9.99 12.65 -0.97
CA SER A 21 -8.56 12.94 -1.18
C SER A 21 -7.95 12.22 -2.37
N HIS A 22 -8.71 11.35 -3.06
CA HIS A 22 -8.23 10.63 -4.23
C HIS A 22 -7.91 11.58 -5.39
N SER A 23 -6.82 11.30 -6.10
CA SER A 23 -6.38 12.07 -7.26
C SER A 23 -6.32 11.21 -8.51
N ASP A 24 -6.98 11.67 -9.58
CA ASP A 24 -6.87 11.05 -10.90
C ASP A 24 -5.55 11.42 -11.62
N ASN A 25 -4.72 12.30 -11.02
CA ASN A 25 -3.49 12.81 -11.65
C ASN A 25 -2.22 12.10 -11.16
N VAL A 26 -2.35 11.01 -10.43
CA VAL A 26 -1.21 10.21 -9.94
C VAL A 26 -0.44 9.57 -11.10
N THR A 27 0.83 9.29 -10.87
CA THR A 27 1.62 8.50 -11.82
C THR A 27 1.17 7.05 -11.77
N VAL A 28 0.64 6.54 -12.87
CA VAL A 28 0.18 5.16 -13.01
C VAL A 28 1.29 4.31 -13.65
N TYR A 29 1.53 3.14 -13.08
CA TYR A 29 2.50 2.17 -13.57
C TYR A 29 1.77 0.94 -14.12
N ASP A 30 1.63 0.86 -15.43
CA ASP A 30 1.01 -0.27 -16.10
C ASP A 30 1.86 -1.55 -15.98
N TYR A 31 1.19 -2.69 -16.10
CA TYR A 31 1.88 -3.98 -16.17
C TYR A 31 2.68 -4.09 -17.47
N ASP A 32 3.99 -3.84 -17.39
CA ASP A 32 4.91 -3.92 -18.52
C ASP A 32 6.18 -4.72 -18.16
N PRO A 33 6.16 -6.05 -18.40
CA PRO A 33 7.33 -6.89 -18.16
C PRO A 33 8.54 -6.56 -19.04
N ALA A 34 8.31 -5.97 -20.22
CA ALA A 34 9.39 -5.57 -21.12
C ALA A 34 10.13 -4.36 -20.54
N LYS A 35 9.38 -3.34 -20.11
CA LYS A 35 9.94 -2.16 -19.45
C LYS A 35 10.63 -2.53 -18.14
N SER A 36 10.08 -3.48 -17.38
CA SER A 36 10.73 -3.98 -16.16
C SER A 36 12.10 -4.56 -16.42
N LYS A 37 12.27 -5.35 -17.48
CA LYS A 37 13.58 -5.89 -17.89
C LYS A 37 14.54 -4.80 -18.33
N GLU A 38 14.08 -3.86 -19.14
CA GLU A 38 14.87 -2.70 -19.55
C GLU A 38 15.41 -1.92 -18.34
N LEU A 39 14.58 -1.64 -17.36
CA LEU A 39 14.97 -0.94 -16.13
C LEU A 39 15.98 -1.72 -15.30
N LEU A 40 15.87 -3.06 -15.24
CA LEU A 40 16.87 -3.90 -14.58
C LEU A 40 18.22 -3.83 -15.31
N GLU A 41 18.22 -3.84 -16.64
CA GLU A 41 19.44 -3.71 -17.46
C GLU A 41 20.07 -2.32 -17.32
N GLU A 42 19.25 -1.25 -17.33
CA GLU A 42 19.69 0.12 -17.04
C GLU A 42 20.31 0.25 -15.65
N ALA A 43 19.78 -0.47 -14.65
CA ALA A 43 20.33 -0.54 -13.30
C ALA A 43 21.62 -1.37 -13.20
N GLY A 44 22.08 -1.97 -14.32
CA GLY A 44 23.32 -2.73 -14.42
C GLY A 44 23.20 -4.22 -14.05
N TYR A 45 21.97 -4.75 -14.04
CA TYR A 45 21.78 -6.20 -13.95
C TYR A 45 21.90 -6.85 -15.32
N THR A 46 22.37 -8.08 -15.35
CA THR A 46 22.49 -8.89 -16.57
C THR A 46 21.80 -10.23 -16.38
N MET A 47 21.11 -10.69 -17.42
CA MET A 47 20.44 -12.00 -17.39
C MET A 47 21.51 -13.13 -17.41
N ASN A 48 21.39 -14.04 -16.46
CA ASN A 48 22.16 -15.29 -16.46
C ASN A 48 21.31 -16.39 -17.13
N ASP A 49 21.64 -16.75 -18.36
CA ASP A 49 20.91 -17.75 -19.14
C ASP A 49 20.89 -19.14 -18.50
N ALA A 50 21.87 -19.45 -17.64
CA ALA A 50 21.93 -20.74 -16.98
C ALA A 50 20.93 -20.88 -15.83
N THR A 51 20.64 -19.77 -15.14
CA THR A 51 19.71 -19.72 -14.01
C THR A 51 18.33 -19.16 -14.39
N GLY A 52 18.29 -18.32 -15.43
CA GLY A 52 17.09 -17.57 -15.83
C GLY A 52 16.80 -16.37 -14.93
N TYR A 53 17.75 -15.95 -14.09
CA TYR A 53 17.61 -14.80 -13.22
C TYR A 53 18.62 -13.70 -13.55
N TYR A 54 18.25 -12.46 -13.24
CA TYR A 54 19.15 -11.31 -13.32
C TYR A 54 20.21 -11.37 -12.21
N GLU A 55 21.42 -10.96 -12.55
CA GLU A 55 22.56 -10.92 -11.65
C GLU A 55 23.32 -9.59 -11.78
N LYS A 56 23.89 -9.14 -10.66
CA LYS A 56 24.80 -8.00 -10.61
C LYS A 56 25.94 -8.31 -9.65
N ASP A 57 27.19 -8.05 -10.06
CA ASP A 57 28.39 -8.33 -9.29
C ASP A 57 28.49 -9.79 -8.83
N GLY A 58 28.04 -10.73 -9.67
CA GLY A 58 28.04 -12.17 -9.38
C GLY A 58 27.01 -12.63 -8.36
N LYS A 59 26.02 -11.78 -8.04
CA LYS A 59 24.91 -12.10 -7.13
C LYS A 59 23.60 -12.06 -7.87
N THR A 60 22.81 -13.12 -7.72
CA THR A 60 21.44 -13.18 -8.23
C THR A 60 20.58 -12.10 -7.58
N LEU A 61 19.71 -11.45 -8.38
CA LEU A 61 18.69 -10.57 -7.85
C LEU A 61 17.64 -11.41 -7.13
N HIS A 62 17.82 -11.54 -5.84
CA HIS A 62 16.96 -12.29 -4.93
C HIS A 62 16.32 -11.31 -3.92
N LEU A 63 15.01 -11.38 -3.79
CA LEU A 63 14.25 -10.54 -2.86
C LEU A 63 13.42 -11.40 -1.93
N THR A 64 13.37 -11.02 -0.66
CA THR A 64 12.44 -11.58 0.31
C THR A 64 11.14 -10.76 0.33
N TYR A 65 10.02 -11.45 0.40
CA TYR A 65 8.69 -10.84 0.47
C TYR A 65 7.99 -11.32 1.74
N ASP A 66 7.97 -10.46 2.73
CA ASP A 66 7.37 -10.73 4.03
C ASP A 66 5.85 -10.47 3.98
N MET A 67 5.06 -11.41 4.49
CA MET A 67 3.62 -11.28 4.52
C MET A 67 2.99 -11.92 5.75
N SER A 68 1.86 -11.36 6.16
CA SER A 68 1.05 -11.99 7.19
C SER A 68 0.21 -13.14 6.63
N THR A 69 0.03 -14.19 7.43
CA THR A 69 -0.77 -15.36 7.07
C THR A 69 -2.22 -14.96 6.78
N SER A 70 -2.63 -15.09 5.52
CA SER A 70 -4.02 -14.97 5.08
C SER A 70 -4.22 -15.72 3.76
N THR A 71 -5.42 -16.23 3.52
CA THR A 71 -5.71 -16.98 2.28
C THR A 71 -5.53 -16.11 1.04
N ASP A 72 -6.07 -14.91 1.06
CA ASP A 72 -5.98 -13.97 -0.07
C ASP A 72 -4.54 -13.48 -0.26
N GLY A 73 -3.84 -13.18 0.84
CA GLY A 73 -2.44 -12.75 0.81
C GLY A 73 -1.54 -13.78 0.16
N LYS A 74 -1.73 -15.08 0.47
CA LYS A 74 -0.99 -16.19 -0.18
C LYS A 74 -1.20 -16.22 -1.68
N ALA A 75 -2.44 -16.07 -2.14
CA ALA A 75 -2.76 -16.09 -3.56
C ALA A 75 -2.15 -14.88 -4.30
N VAL A 76 -2.18 -13.69 -3.68
CA VAL A 76 -1.54 -12.48 -4.23
C VAL A 76 -0.02 -12.66 -4.28
N ALA A 77 0.61 -13.10 -3.19
CA ALA A 77 2.06 -13.31 -3.14
C ALA A 77 2.54 -14.34 -4.18
N ALA A 78 1.80 -15.44 -4.35
CA ALA A 78 2.12 -16.45 -5.36
C ALA A 78 2.01 -15.89 -6.79
N LEU A 79 1.04 -15.02 -7.06
CA LEU A 79 0.92 -14.36 -8.36
C LEU A 79 2.08 -13.39 -8.61
N ILE A 80 2.43 -12.56 -7.63
CA ILE A 80 3.57 -11.65 -7.73
C ILE A 80 4.87 -12.45 -7.95
N GLN A 81 5.09 -13.52 -7.19
CA GLN A 81 6.26 -14.38 -7.36
C GLN A 81 6.34 -14.96 -8.78
N GLN A 82 5.22 -15.40 -9.33
CA GLN A 82 5.18 -15.91 -10.71
C GLN A 82 5.52 -14.81 -11.73
N GLN A 83 4.99 -13.61 -11.56
CA GLN A 83 5.25 -12.47 -12.45
C GLN A 83 6.71 -12.02 -12.36
N TRP A 84 7.28 -11.95 -11.16
CA TRP A 84 8.69 -11.59 -10.96
C TRP A 84 9.62 -12.63 -11.55
N LYS A 85 9.31 -13.91 -11.37
CA LYS A 85 10.06 -15.00 -12.02
C LYS A 85 10.05 -14.87 -13.54
N ALA A 86 8.93 -14.47 -14.14
CA ALA A 86 8.80 -14.29 -15.59
C ALA A 86 9.69 -13.15 -16.14
N ILE A 87 10.05 -12.19 -15.32
CA ILE A 87 11.01 -11.12 -15.65
C ILE A 87 12.42 -11.41 -15.15
N GLY A 88 12.70 -12.58 -14.57
CA GLY A 88 14.03 -12.97 -14.11
C GLY A 88 14.41 -12.45 -12.72
N VAL A 89 13.45 -12.14 -11.87
CA VAL A 89 13.66 -11.79 -10.46
C VAL A 89 13.30 -12.98 -9.58
N GLU A 90 14.21 -13.41 -8.72
CA GLU A 90 13.94 -14.45 -7.74
C GLU A 90 13.27 -13.84 -6.51
N MET A 91 12.17 -14.44 -6.06
CA MET A 91 11.43 -13.98 -4.88
C MET A 91 11.18 -15.13 -3.92
N GLU A 92 11.56 -14.95 -2.67
CA GLU A 92 11.24 -15.83 -1.55
C GLU A 92 10.09 -15.25 -0.73
N ILE A 93 9.01 -16.04 -0.57
CA ILE A 93 7.87 -15.64 0.27
C ILE A 93 8.14 -16.10 1.70
N ILE A 94 8.15 -15.14 2.64
CA ILE A 94 8.29 -15.39 4.08
C ILE A 94 6.94 -15.13 4.73
N GLU A 95 6.27 -16.23 5.09
CA GLU A 95 4.96 -16.19 5.73
C GLU A 95 5.11 -16.28 7.25
N GLN A 96 4.47 -15.36 7.96
CA GLN A 96 4.45 -15.34 9.42
C GLN A 96 3.12 -14.76 9.94
N ASP A 97 2.83 -14.91 11.23
CA ASP A 97 1.67 -14.23 11.80
C ASP A 97 1.90 -12.71 11.87
N PHE A 98 0.79 -11.95 11.88
CA PHE A 98 0.88 -10.49 11.83
C PHE A 98 1.66 -9.90 13.00
N ALA A 99 1.51 -10.44 14.20
CA ALA A 99 2.21 -9.91 15.36
C ALA A 99 3.74 -10.12 15.24
N THR A 100 4.16 -11.30 14.76
CA THR A 100 5.57 -11.57 14.46
C THR A 100 6.09 -10.62 13.40
N LEU A 101 5.40 -10.46 12.27
CA LEU A 101 5.79 -9.52 11.22
C LEU A 101 5.92 -8.10 11.77
N ALA A 102 4.88 -7.62 12.46
CA ALA A 102 4.85 -6.26 12.97
C ALA A 102 5.97 -6.00 13.99
N TYR A 103 6.10 -6.84 15.01
CA TYR A 103 7.01 -6.56 16.12
C TYR A 103 8.47 -6.97 15.87
N THR A 104 8.74 -7.87 14.92
CA THR A 104 10.12 -8.28 14.65
C THR A 104 10.74 -7.61 13.43
N LYS A 105 9.91 -7.09 12.52
CA LYS A 105 10.41 -6.54 11.26
C LYS A 105 9.96 -5.11 10.96
N LEU A 106 8.72 -4.76 11.25
CA LEU A 106 8.15 -3.47 10.83
C LEU A 106 8.20 -2.42 11.95
N LEU A 107 7.66 -2.74 13.12
CA LEU A 107 7.74 -1.84 14.27
C LEU A 107 9.08 -2.04 14.94
N PRO A 108 10.01 -1.10 14.88
CA PRO A 108 11.17 -1.16 15.74
C PRO A 108 10.64 -1.17 17.19
N GLY A 109 10.89 -2.24 17.91
CA GLY A 109 10.73 -2.26 19.37
C GLY A 109 11.49 -1.07 19.97
N GLU A 110 11.61 -0.97 21.29
CA GLU A 110 12.53 0.02 21.88
C GLU A 110 13.83 -0.09 21.08
N ALA A 111 14.08 0.91 20.22
CA ALA A 111 14.97 0.83 19.09
C ALA A 111 16.33 0.20 19.43
N THR A 112 16.48 -1.05 19.10
CA THR A 112 17.81 -1.60 18.89
C THR A 112 18.17 -1.31 17.44
N GLU A 113 19.41 -0.97 17.15
CA GLU A 113 19.93 -0.77 15.80
C GLU A 113 19.64 -1.96 14.85
N GLU A 114 19.27 -3.12 15.40
CA GLU A 114 18.94 -4.35 14.69
C GLU A 114 17.54 -4.38 14.05
N THR A 115 16.63 -3.49 14.41
CA THR A 115 15.24 -3.46 13.90
C THR A 115 14.95 -2.30 12.96
N THR A 116 15.94 -1.52 12.57
CA THR A 116 15.79 -0.43 11.63
C THR A 116 15.89 -0.95 10.19
N GLY A 117 14.82 -0.83 9.40
CA GLY A 117 14.78 -0.84 7.93
C GLY A 117 15.47 -1.98 7.14
N ASP A 118 16.51 -2.57 7.68
CA ASP A 118 17.28 -3.65 7.04
C ASP A 118 16.69 -5.05 7.29
N SER A 119 15.64 -5.15 8.08
CA SER A 119 15.06 -6.45 8.49
C SER A 119 14.09 -7.04 7.46
N PHE A 120 13.70 -6.29 6.44
CA PHE A 120 12.87 -6.73 5.32
C PHE A 120 13.31 -6.07 4.01
N GLN A 121 13.00 -6.69 2.86
CA GLN A 121 13.19 -6.08 1.54
C GLN A 121 11.87 -5.65 0.93
N CYS A 122 10.86 -6.53 0.97
CA CYS A 122 9.50 -6.22 0.56
C CYS A 122 8.53 -6.77 1.59
N TYR A 123 7.41 -6.09 1.80
CA TYR A 123 6.31 -6.61 2.62
C TYR A 123 4.97 -6.13 2.07
N THR A 124 3.90 -6.82 2.47
CA THR A 124 2.52 -6.40 2.15
C THR A 124 1.74 -6.18 3.43
N LEU A 125 1.12 -5.01 3.52
CA LEU A 125 0.13 -4.68 4.54
C LEU A 125 -1.12 -4.08 3.91
N GLY A 126 -2.24 -4.15 4.64
CA GLY A 126 -3.46 -3.42 4.33
C GLY A 126 -3.70 -2.34 5.38
N PHE A 127 -4.08 -1.17 4.92
CA PHE A 127 -4.45 -0.04 5.76
C PHE A 127 -5.91 0.34 5.50
N GLY A 128 -6.62 0.78 6.54
CA GLY A 128 -7.90 1.45 6.40
C GLY A 128 -7.68 2.93 6.09
N VAL A 129 -8.64 3.54 5.44
CA VAL A 129 -8.67 5.00 5.26
C VAL A 129 -9.82 5.53 6.09
N GLU A 130 -9.51 6.41 7.03
CA GLU A 130 -10.49 7.11 7.83
C GLU A 130 -11.14 8.25 7.01
N ALA A 131 -12.22 8.81 7.52
CA ALA A 131 -12.89 9.94 6.88
C ALA A 131 -11.99 11.18 6.72
N ASP A 132 -10.98 11.32 7.58
CA ASP A 132 -9.92 12.32 7.47
C ASP A 132 -8.60 11.62 7.11
N PRO A 133 -8.04 11.86 5.92
CA PRO A 133 -6.81 11.20 5.48
C PRO A 133 -5.54 11.75 6.14
N ASN A 134 -5.64 12.67 7.09
CA ASN A 134 -4.49 13.22 7.80
C ASN A 134 -3.67 12.15 8.55
N GLU A 135 -4.28 11.01 8.90
CA GLU A 135 -3.58 9.87 9.50
C GLU A 135 -2.42 9.35 8.64
N TYR A 136 -2.50 9.53 7.31
CA TYR A 136 -1.41 9.15 6.40
C TYR A 136 -0.11 9.91 6.64
N ASN A 137 -0.14 11.02 7.37
CA ASN A 137 1.07 11.69 7.84
C ASN A 137 1.99 10.75 8.64
N GLU A 138 1.42 9.79 9.39
CA GLU A 138 2.20 8.82 10.17
C GLU A 138 2.94 7.81 9.29
N TYR A 139 2.44 7.57 8.06
CA TYR A 139 3.04 6.62 7.10
C TYR A 139 4.04 7.27 6.16
N PHE A 140 3.86 8.56 5.84
CA PHE A 140 4.62 9.26 4.80
C PHE A 140 5.35 10.50 5.32
N SER A 141 5.48 10.67 6.63
CA SER A 141 6.28 11.75 7.20
C SER A 141 7.72 11.32 7.46
N THR A 142 8.60 12.29 7.68
CA THR A 142 9.97 12.04 8.14
C THR A 142 10.04 11.50 9.58
N SER A 143 8.90 11.30 10.25
CA SER A 143 8.83 10.67 11.56
C SER A 143 9.21 9.18 11.48
N THR A 144 10.37 8.83 11.98
CA THR A 144 10.93 7.46 11.95
C THR A 144 11.24 6.91 13.34
N GLY A 145 10.72 7.54 14.39
CA GLY A 145 10.94 7.12 15.78
C GLY A 145 10.18 5.85 16.16
N ALA A 146 10.45 5.33 17.34
CA ALA A 146 9.73 4.19 17.90
C ALA A 146 8.21 4.45 17.92
N GLY A 147 7.43 3.50 17.38
CA GLY A 147 5.98 3.63 17.23
C GLY A 147 5.53 4.37 15.96
N SER A 148 6.44 4.84 15.11
CA SER A 148 6.09 5.37 13.79
C SER A 148 5.62 4.25 12.87
N TRP A 149 4.64 4.56 12.03
CA TRP A 149 4.15 3.68 10.97
C TRP A 149 4.90 3.84 9.64
N ASN A 150 5.87 4.78 9.58
CA ASN A 150 6.73 4.96 8.42
C ASN A 150 7.86 3.91 8.41
N PHE A 151 7.50 2.66 8.25
CA PHE A 151 8.42 1.51 8.29
C PHE A 151 9.49 1.53 7.20
N ILE A 152 9.20 2.20 6.09
CA ILE A 152 10.06 2.30 4.92
C ILE A 152 11.00 3.50 4.98
N HIS A 153 10.92 4.30 6.05
CA HIS A 153 11.72 5.51 6.26
C HIS A 153 11.62 6.50 5.07
N TYR A 154 10.44 6.59 4.48
CA TYR A 154 10.18 7.59 3.44
C TYR A 154 10.38 9.00 3.97
N SER A 155 11.06 9.83 3.20
CA SER A 155 11.35 11.19 3.57
C SER A 155 11.28 12.10 2.35
N ASN A 156 10.28 12.96 2.33
CA ASN A 156 10.14 14.01 1.34
C ASN A 156 9.69 15.29 2.04
N PRO A 157 10.55 16.34 2.12
CA PRO A 157 10.23 17.58 2.82
C PRO A 157 9.00 18.30 2.27
N GLU A 158 8.70 18.16 0.98
CA GLU A 158 7.51 18.77 0.37
C GLU A 158 6.24 18.05 0.84
N VAL A 159 6.25 16.73 0.91
CA VAL A 159 5.14 15.93 1.48
C VAL A 159 4.93 16.29 2.94
N ASP A 160 6.00 16.38 3.74
CA ASP A 160 5.92 16.79 5.14
C ASP A 160 5.32 18.20 5.31
N GLN A 161 5.66 19.13 4.42
CA GLN A 161 5.12 20.48 4.46
C GLN A 161 3.64 20.50 4.08
N LEU A 162 3.24 19.76 3.04
CA LEU A 162 1.85 19.64 2.61
C LEU A 162 0.95 19.04 3.72
N PHE A 163 1.42 18.05 4.46
CA PHE A 163 0.70 17.52 5.61
C PHE A 163 0.50 18.54 6.74
N LYS A 164 1.41 19.49 6.89
CA LYS A 164 1.25 20.62 7.84
C LYS A 164 0.30 21.67 7.31
N ASP A 165 0.45 22.03 6.04
CA ASP A 165 -0.33 23.09 5.41
C ASP A 165 -1.82 22.75 5.33
N GLN A 166 -2.17 21.50 5.03
CA GLN A 166 -3.55 21.04 4.95
C GLN A 166 -4.33 21.21 6.28
N LEU A 167 -3.63 21.21 7.42
CA LEU A 167 -4.24 21.46 8.74
C LEU A 167 -4.71 22.91 8.93
N LEU A 168 -4.19 23.83 8.14
CA LEU A 168 -4.52 25.25 8.19
C LEU A 168 -5.65 25.63 7.24
N LEU A 169 -6.01 24.71 6.32
CA LEU A 169 -7.04 24.94 5.32
C LEU A 169 -8.43 24.66 5.90
N THR A 170 -9.33 25.62 5.69
CA THR A 170 -10.74 25.51 6.12
C THR A 170 -11.69 25.28 4.96
N ASP A 171 -11.25 25.57 3.73
CA ASP A 171 -11.98 25.29 2.52
C ASP A 171 -11.77 23.81 2.14
N PRO A 172 -12.82 23.02 1.96
CA PRO A 172 -12.71 21.60 1.62
C PRO A 172 -12.03 21.34 0.28
N ASP A 173 -12.24 22.20 -0.71
CA ASP A 173 -11.69 22.02 -2.06
C ASP A 173 -10.19 22.33 -2.05
N GLU A 174 -9.76 23.39 -1.39
CA GLU A 174 -8.33 23.68 -1.20
C GLU A 174 -7.62 22.57 -0.43
N ARG A 175 -8.29 22.00 0.56
CA ARG A 175 -7.74 20.86 1.33
C ARG A 175 -7.64 19.61 0.47
N ALA A 176 -8.62 19.32 -0.37
CA ALA A 176 -8.58 18.20 -1.32
C ALA A 176 -7.42 18.37 -2.31
N GLU A 177 -7.24 19.58 -2.88
CA GLU A 177 -6.10 19.84 -3.77
C GLU A 177 -4.74 19.66 -3.09
N CYS A 178 -4.65 19.92 -1.78
CA CYS A 178 -3.44 19.66 -1.02
C CYS A 178 -3.14 18.16 -0.95
N PHE A 179 -4.15 17.31 -0.68
CA PHE A 179 -4.00 15.86 -0.69
C PHE A 179 -3.72 15.30 -2.09
N HIS A 180 -4.30 15.89 -3.15
CA HIS A 180 -3.96 15.50 -4.53
C HIS A 180 -2.48 15.71 -4.84
N LYS A 181 -1.87 16.79 -4.35
CA LYS A 181 -0.42 17.02 -4.49
C LYS A 181 0.40 16.00 -3.70
N ILE A 182 -0.04 15.65 -2.48
CA ILE A 182 0.58 14.58 -1.68
C ILE A 182 0.54 13.25 -2.45
N ALA A 183 -0.62 12.88 -2.99
CA ALA A 183 -0.79 11.67 -3.79
C ALA A 183 0.12 11.65 -5.03
N ASP A 184 0.21 12.76 -5.76
CA ASP A 184 1.08 12.90 -6.94
C ASP A 184 2.57 12.72 -6.58
N LEU A 185 3.04 13.33 -5.49
CA LEU A 185 4.42 13.16 -5.03
C LEU A 185 4.71 11.73 -4.59
N ILE A 186 3.82 11.13 -3.79
CA ILE A 186 3.97 9.76 -3.32
C ILE A 186 3.97 8.77 -4.51
N SER A 187 3.10 8.97 -5.50
CA SER A 187 3.06 8.09 -6.68
C SER A 187 4.33 8.18 -7.54
N LYS A 188 5.00 9.33 -7.59
CA LYS A 188 6.28 9.51 -8.28
C LYS A 188 7.44 8.89 -7.54
N ASP A 189 7.50 9.12 -6.22
CA ASP A 189 8.55 8.58 -5.35
C ASP A 189 8.40 7.08 -5.11
N LEU A 190 7.17 6.59 -5.23
CA LEU A 190 6.74 5.18 -5.14
C LEU A 190 7.25 4.44 -3.88
N PRO A 191 7.14 5.03 -2.69
CA PRO A 191 7.52 4.35 -1.45
C PRO A 191 6.59 3.16 -1.15
N TRP A 192 5.35 3.24 -1.57
CA TRP A 192 4.36 2.16 -1.57
C TRP A 192 3.88 1.89 -2.99
N ILE A 193 3.63 0.62 -3.29
CA ILE A 193 2.99 0.19 -4.53
C ILE A 193 1.55 -0.17 -4.19
N PRO A 194 0.57 0.71 -4.47
CA PRO A 194 -0.84 0.39 -4.30
C PRO A 194 -1.20 -0.81 -5.18
N LEU A 195 -1.86 -1.82 -4.62
CA LEU A 195 -2.21 -3.02 -5.36
C LEU A 195 -3.72 -3.09 -5.61
N TYR A 196 -4.49 -3.04 -4.55
CA TYR A 196 -5.95 -3.13 -4.62
C TYR A 196 -6.62 -2.66 -3.33
N ASN A 197 -7.86 -2.22 -3.47
CA ASN A 197 -8.77 -1.99 -2.34
C ASN A 197 -9.80 -3.11 -2.30
N LYS A 198 -9.99 -3.73 -1.12
CA LYS A 198 -11.07 -4.70 -0.91
C LYS A 198 -12.41 -3.98 -0.80
N ALA A 199 -13.43 -4.53 -1.44
CA ALA A 199 -14.80 -4.07 -1.21
C ALA A 199 -15.26 -4.46 0.19
N GLY A 200 -15.81 -3.52 0.93
CA GLY A 200 -16.54 -3.79 2.16
C GLY A 200 -17.89 -4.43 1.82
N ILE A 201 -18.17 -5.60 2.40
CA ILE A 201 -19.45 -6.31 2.20
C ILE A 201 -20.22 -6.31 3.51
N ALA A 202 -21.42 -5.78 3.50
CA ALA A 202 -22.32 -5.79 4.65
C ALA A 202 -23.59 -6.57 4.34
N GLY A 203 -23.93 -7.51 5.23
CA GLY A 203 -25.23 -8.18 5.21
C GLY A 203 -26.24 -7.38 6.03
N VAL A 204 -27.32 -6.95 5.41
CA VAL A 204 -28.38 -6.15 6.04
C VAL A 204 -29.72 -6.79 5.81
N SER A 205 -30.57 -6.83 6.87
CA SER A 205 -31.95 -7.27 6.74
C SER A 205 -32.74 -6.33 5.82
N ASP A 206 -33.60 -6.88 4.99
CA ASP A 206 -34.55 -6.14 4.14
C ASP A 206 -35.51 -5.23 4.93
N LYS A 207 -35.66 -5.48 6.23
CA LYS A 207 -36.42 -4.62 7.15
C LYS A 207 -35.67 -3.33 7.51
N VAL A 208 -34.37 -3.25 7.37
CA VAL A 208 -33.60 -2.04 7.67
C VAL A 208 -33.67 -1.09 6.49
N GLN A 209 -34.26 0.06 6.71
CA GLN A 209 -34.38 1.13 5.71
C GLN A 209 -33.32 2.21 5.93
N ASN A 210 -32.97 2.93 4.86
CA ASN A 210 -31.99 4.03 4.86
C ASN A 210 -30.59 3.60 5.28
N PHE A 211 -30.24 2.31 5.14
CA PHE A 211 -28.89 1.84 5.35
C PHE A 211 -27.95 2.41 4.27
N VAL A 212 -26.82 2.95 4.70
CA VAL A 212 -25.72 3.39 3.84
C VAL A 212 -24.44 2.77 4.35
N CYS A 213 -23.67 2.18 3.45
CA CYS A 213 -22.34 1.67 3.74
C CYS A 213 -21.36 2.26 2.74
N ASP A 214 -20.35 2.95 3.23
CA ASP A 214 -19.24 3.45 2.44
C ASP A 214 -17.93 3.43 3.27
N TYR A 215 -16.89 4.10 2.81
CA TYR A 215 -15.61 4.16 3.53
C TYR A 215 -15.72 4.68 4.97
N ARG A 216 -16.78 5.42 5.31
CA ARG A 216 -17.07 5.93 6.66
C ARG A 216 -17.62 4.85 7.61
N GLY A 217 -17.80 3.64 7.12
CA GLY A 217 -18.19 2.47 7.89
C GLY A 217 -19.65 2.12 7.83
N ILE A 218 -19.97 0.93 8.35
CA ILE A 218 -21.34 0.35 8.29
C ILE A 218 -22.37 1.05 9.16
N THR A 219 -21.93 1.88 10.11
CA THR A 219 -22.80 2.62 11.02
C THR A 219 -23.02 4.08 10.60
N PHE A 220 -22.47 4.45 9.42
CA PHE A 220 -22.65 5.80 8.91
C PHE A 220 -24.14 6.14 8.74
N GLN A 221 -24.55 7.29 9.26
CA GLN A 221 -25.94 7.75 9.30
C GLN A 221 -26.93 6.81 10.02
N ILE A 222 -26.46 6.08 11.03
CA ILE A 222 -27.30 5.16 11.82
C ILE A 222 -28.54 5.86 12.43
N GLU A 223 -28.46 7.15 12.68
CA GLU A 223 -29.60 7.98 13.18
C GLU A 223 -30.74 8.10 12.16
N LYS A 224 -30.49 7.74 10.89
CA LYS A 224 -31.51 7.75 9.82
C LYS A 224 -32.11 6.37 9.56
N TRP A 225 -31.62 5.33 10.23
CA TRP A 225 -32.11 3.99 10.01
C TRP A 225 -33.49 3.81 10.62
N ASN A 226 -34.33 3.10 9.91
CA ASN A 226 -35.66 2.68 10.38
C ASN A 226 -35.83 1.18 10.17
N ILE A 227 -36.69 0.57 10.98
CA ILE A 227 -37.09 -0.81 10.80
C ILE A 227 -38.51 -0.82 10.24
N ALA A 228 -38.67 -1.42 9.05
CA ALA A 228 -39.98 -1.65 8.48
C ALA A 228 -40.78 -2.66 9.35
N GLU A 229 -42.06 -2.38 9.57
CA GLU A 229 -42.97 -3.28 10.30
C GLU A 229 -43.22 -4.59 9.55
#